data_b94f39d9451bcb9c6f89a7b2f0428e21
#
_entry.id   b94f39d9451bcb9c6f89a7b2f0428e21
#
_cell.length_a   1.000
_cell.length_b   1.000
_cell.length_c   1.000
_cell.angle_alpha   90.00
_cell.angle_beta   90.00
_cell.angle_gamma   90.00
#
_symmetry.space_group_name_H-M   'P 1'
#
loop_
_entity.id
_entity.type
_entity.pdbx_description
1 polymer ?
#
loop_
_entity_poly.entity_id
_entity_poly.type
_entity_poly.pdbx_seq_one_letter_code
_entity_poly.pdbx_strand_id
1 'polypeptide(L)'
;MRVRERRVARQTWETTGVEDGRNVWDEVPDWGGVGARRLARAGTLGASVWEVQPGQGQFVYHFHLASEELLVVLRGTPTVRMHDGDRQLREGDVVGFPRGPEGGHQIRNESDEPARVLIVSTNADPDIAEYDSGKVGIWIGGSGRFFRLDDAVEHSGPE
;
A
#
# COMPACT_ATOMS: atom_id res chain seq x y z
N MET A 1 25.44 10.76 19.62
CA MET A 1 24.03 11.05 19.27
C MET A 1 23.33 9.71 19.06
N ARG A 2 22.49 9.27 20.03
CA ARG A 2 21.83 7.94 19.97
C ARG A 2 20.58 8.05 19.09
N VAL A 3 20.60 7.34 17.97
CA VAL A 3 19.42 7.15 17.13
C VAL A 3 18.41 6.30 17.92
N ARG A 4 17.24 6.88 18.23
CA ARG A 4 16.14 6.12 18.84
C ARG A 4 15.53 5.24 17.74
N GLU A 5 15.81 3.96 17.80
CA GLU A 5 15.06 2.95 17.06
C GLU A 5 13.58 3.02 17.50
N ARG A 6 12.71 3.48 16.60
CA ARG A 6 11.27 3.30 16.79
C ARG A 6 10.97 1.81 16.57
N ARG A 7 10.62 1.12 17.65
CA ARG A 7 10.06 -0.23 17.57
C ARG A 7 8.78 -0.16 16.73
N VAL A 8 8.86 -0.69 15.51
CA VAL A 8 7.66 -1.05 14.75
C VAL A 8 7.00 -2.18 15.52
N ALA A 9 5.78 -1.96 15.98
CA ALA A 9 5.01 -2.98 16.67
C ALA A 9 4.85 -4.19 15.73
N ARG A 10 5.33 -5.36 16.17
CA ARG A 10 5.09 -6.63 15.49
C ARG A 10 3.58 -6.90 15.54
N GLN A 11 2.89 -6.73 14.44
CA GLN A 11 1.56 -7.29 14.27
C GLN A 11 1.73 -8.79 14.00
N THR A 12 1.50 -9.60 15.02
CA THR A 12 1.42 -11.06 14.88
C THR A 12 0.10 -11.41 14.21
N TRP A 13 0.17 -12.09 13.08
CA TRP A 13 -0.99 -12.61 12.34
C TRP A 13 -1.22 -14.05 12.78
N GLU A 14 -2.23 -14.29 13.60
CA GLU A 14 -2.76 -15.62 13.78
C GLU A 14 -3.67 -15.94 12.57
N THR A 15 -3.24 -16.90 11.76
CA THR A 15 -3.96 -17.41 10.59
C THR A 15 -4.96 -18.47 11.04
N THR A 16 -6.09 -18.06 11.57
CA THR A 16 -7.20 -19.00 11.81
C THR A 16 -8.52 -18.36 11.40
N GLY A 17 -9.05 -18.86 10.29
CA GLY A 17 -10.46 -18.66 9.98
C GLY A 17 -10.83 -17.30 9.41
N VAL A 18 -12.09 -17.16 9.10
CA VAL A 18 -12.75 -15.92 8.68
C VAL A 18 -12.54 -14.88 9.77
N GLU A 19 -11.71 -13.87 9.54
CA GLU A 19 -11.65 -12.70 10.43
C GLU A 19 -13.01 -11.99 10.35
N ASP A 20 -13.58 -11.66 11.49
CA ASP A 20 -14.80 -10.87 11.57
C ASP A 20 -14.59 -9.57 10.79
N GLY A 21 -15.37 -9.42 9.72
CA GLY A 21 -15.28 -8.26 8.84
C GLY A 21 -15.53 -6.98 9.64
N ARG A 22 -14.69 -5.99 9.40
CA ARG A 22 -14.85 -4.62 9.91
C ARG A 22 -15.56 -3.77 8.88
N ASN A 23 -16.21 -2.71 9.35
CA ASN A 23 -16.93 -1.82 8.46
C ASN A 23 -15.95 -0.84 7.80
N VAL A 24 -16.15 -0.56 6.50
CA VAL A 24 -15.34 0.41 5.75
C VAL A 24 -15.45 1.84 6.30
N TRP A 25 -16.45 2.11 7.13
CA TRP A 25 -16.71 3.41 7.77
C TRP A 25 -16.22 3.48 9.22
N ASP A 26 -15.63 2.41 9.75
CA ASP A 26 -14.99 2.44 11.07
C ASP A 26 -13.87 3.48 11.09
N GLU A 27 -13.61 4.02 12.28
CA GLU A 27 -12.52 4.96 12.51
C GLU A 27 -11.17 4.35 12.09
N VAL A 28 -10.37 5.13 11.39
CA VAL A 28 -9.04 4.76 10.90
C VAL A 28 -7.99 5.47 11.76
N PRO A 29 -6.99 4.77 12.32
CA PRO A 29 -5.89 5.42 13.01
C PRO A 29 -5.17 6.39 12.09
N ASP A 30 -4.97 7.63 12.52
CA ASP A 30 -4.23 8.65 11.78
C ASP A 30 -2.74 8.61 12.17
N TRP A 31 -1.86 8.60 11.16
CA TRP A 31 -0.40 8.57 11.33
C TRP A 31 0.27 9.84 10.79
N GLY A 32 -0.41 10.97 10.86
CA GLY A 32 0.09 12.26 10.38
C GLY A 32 -0.49 12.66 9.03
N GLY A 33 -1.81 12.51 8.89
CA GLY A 33 -2.58 12.89 7.70
C GLY A 33 -2.88 11.74 6.74
N VAL A 34 -2.36 10.55 7.02
CA VAL A 34 -2.73 9.30 6.33
C VAL A 34 -3.01 8.23 7.37
N GLY A 35 -4.11 7.55 7.25
CA GLY A 35 -4.46 6.44 8.13
C GLY A 35 -4.89 5.21 7.38
N ALA A 36 -4.73 4.04 8.00
CA ALA A 36 -5.19 2.79 7.43
C ALA A 36 -5.71 1.82 8.49
N ARG A 37 -6.65 0.99 8.07
CA ARG A 37 -7.15 -0.12 8.87
C ARG A 37 -7.38 -1.34 7.98
N ARG A 38 -6.90 -2.49 8.40
CA ARG A 38 -7.31 -3.76 7.79
C ARG A 38 -8.75 -4.08 8.14
N LEU A 39 -9.48 -4.56 7.14
CA LEU A 39 -10.89 -4.91 7.26
C LEU A 39 -11.09 -6.41 7.34
N ALA A 40 -10.52 -7.15 6.39
CA ALA A 40 -10.70 -8.58 6.28
C ALA A 40 -9.55 -9.25 5.52
N ARG A 41 -9.41 -10.56 5.71
CA ARG A 41 -8.52 -11.42 4.92
C ARG A 41 -9.22 -12.73 4.61
N ALA A 42 -9.02 -13.24 3.39
CA ALA A 42 -9.50 -14.55 2.95
C ALA A 42 -8.41 -15.24 2.13
N GLY A 43 -7.65 -16.11 2.77
CA GLY A 43 -6.48 -16.73 2.14
C GLY A 43 -5.44 -15.68 1.75
N THR A 44 -5.20 -15.53 0.44
CA THR A 44 -4.29 -14.52 -0.10
C THR A 44 -4.96 -13.16 -0.30
N LEU A 45 -6.29 -13.08 -0.40
CA LEU A 45 -7.00 -11.81 -0.53
C LEU A 45 -7.06 -11.08 0.79
N GLY A 46 -6.76 -9.79 0.76
CA GLY A 46 -6.91 -8.90 1.90
C GLY A 46 -7.55 -7.58 1.49
N ALA A 47 -8.27 -6.97 2.41
CA ALA A 47 -8.89 -5.69 2.23
C ALA A 47 -8.48 -4.73 3.33
N SER A 48 -8.16 -3.49 2.98
CA SER A 48 -7.85 -2.40 3.90
C SER A 48 -8.53 -1.11 3.45
N VAL A 49 -8.96 -0.32 4.41
CA VAL A 49 -9.44 1.04 4.16
C VAL A 49 -8.34 2.03 4.51
N TRP A 50 -8.23 3.06 3.69
CA TRP A 50 -7.28 4.14 3.85
C TRP A 50 -8.02 5.47 3.85
N GLU A 51 -7.57 6.39 4.71
CA GLU A 51 -8.02 7.78 4.72
C GLU A 51 -6.83 8.69 4.50
N VAL A 52 -6.96 9.61 3.54
CA VAL A 52 -5.92 10.55 3.12
C VAL A 52 -6.45 11.95 3.32
N GLN A 53 -5.84 12.70 4.24
CA GLN A 53 -6.24 14.06 4.54
C GLN A 53 -5.83 15.01 3.40
N PRO A 54 -6.47 16.19 3.28
CA PRO A 54 -6.09 17.21 2.31
C PRO A 54 -4.58 17.50 2.28
N GLY A 55 -4.00 17.56 1.10
CA GLY A 55 -2.57 17.81 0.89
C GLY A 55 -1.64 16.64 1.21
N GLN A 56 -2.18 15.48 1.57
CA GLN A 56 -1.40 14.31 1.91
C GLN A 56 -1.37 13.27 0.79
N GLY A 57 -0.40 12.35 0.85
CA GLY A 57 -0.27 11.22 -0.06
C GLY A 57 -0.03 9.91 0.69
N GLN A 58 -0.68 8.86 0.24
CA GLN A 58 -0.41 7.52 0.69
C GLN A 58 0.88 7.02 0.05
N PHE A 59 1.90 6.73 0.86
CA PHE A 59 3.18 6.22 0.43
C PHE A 59 3.86 7.01 -0.69
N VAL A 60 5.05 6.56 -1.10
CA VAL A 60 5.73 6.95 -2.33
C VAL A 60 5.16 6.15 -3.50
N TYR A 61 5.32 6.62 -4.71
CA TYR A 61 5.01 5.84 -5.90
C TYR A 61 5.74 4.51 -5.86
N HIS A 62 5.02 3.43 -6.07
CA HIS A 62 5.55 2.06 -6.02
C HIS A 62 4.73 1.11 -6.88
N PHE A 63 5.31 -0.05 -7.16
CA PHE A 63 4.61 -1.19 -7.74
C PHE A 63 5.02 -2.49 -7.06
N HIS A 64 4.18 -3.50 -7.14
CA HIS A 64 4.40 -4.83 -6.60
C HIS A 64 4.77 -5.82 -7.70
N LEU A 65 5.75 -6.72 -7.44
CA LEU A 65 6.14 -7.74 -8.40
C LEU A 65 5.27 -9.00 -8.34
N ALA A 66 4.62 -9.27 -7.20
CA ALA A 66 3.82 -10.47 -7.03
C ALA A 66 2.36 -10.19 -6.64
N SER A 67 2.08 -9.09 -5.95
CA SER A 67 0.71 -8.71 -5.59
C SER A 67 0.04 -7.88 -6.69
N GLU A 68 -1.28 -8.07 -6.78
CA GLU A 68 -2.20 -7.24 -7.59
C GLU A 68 -3.13 -6.51 -6.65
N GLU A 69 -3.54 -5.30 -7.01
CA GLU A 69 -4.39 -4.48 -6.17
C GLU A 69 -5.56 -3.88 -6.95
N LEU A 70 -6.68 -3.70 -6.25
CA LEU A 70 -7.83 -2.91 -6.69
C LEU A 70 -8.05 -1.79 -5.69
N LEU A 71 -8.24 -0.57 -6.21
CA LEU A 71 -8.68 0.57 -5.45
C LEU A 71 -10.14 0.84 -5.75
N VAL A 72 -10.93 1.11 -4.72
CA VAL A 72 -12.30 1.61 -4.83
C VAL A 72 -12.40 2.91 -4.05
N VAL A 73 -12.85 4.00 -4.67
CA VAL A 73 -13.09 5.26 -3.98
C VAL A 73 -14.39 5.18 -3.22
N LEU A 74 -14.32 5.25 -1.89
CA LEU A 74 -15.48 5.25 -1.00
C LEU A 74 -16.02 6.65 -0.75
N ARG A 75 -15.14 7.66 -0.67
CA ARG A 75 -15.49 9.06 -0.44
C ARG A 75 -14.39 9.99 -0.95
N GLY A 76 -14.78 11.17 -1.43
CA GLY A 76 -13.89 12.22 -1.85
C GLY A 76 -13.38 12.06 -3.28
N THR A 77 -12.38 12.86 -3.62
CA THR A 77 -11.84 12.94 -4.99
C THR A 77 -10.31 12.79 -4.98
N PRO A 78 -9.78 11.62 -4.61
CA PRO A 78 -8.33 11.39 -4.62
C PRO A 78 -7.76 11.48 -6.04
N THR A 79 -6.49 11.88 -6.13
CA THR A 79 -5.70 11.79 -7.34
C THR A 79 -4.80 10.55 -7.26
N VAL A 80 -4.84 9.71 -8.27
CA VAL A 80 -3.92 8.57 -8.40
C VAL A 80 -2.90 8.89 -9.48
N ARG A 81 -1.63 8.96 -9.10
CA ARG A 81 -0.51 8.96 -10.04
C ARG A 81 -0.31 7.52 -10.52
N MET A 82 -0.28 7.32 -11.81
CA MET A 82 -0.05 6.03 -12.48
C MET A 82 1.15 6.15 -13.43
N HIS A 83 1.56 5.04 -14.03
CA HIS A 83 2.68 5.00 -14.98
C HIS A 83 2.44 5.87 -16.23
N ASP A 84 1.18 6.07 -16.61
CA ASP A 84 0.75 6.84 -17.78
C ASP A 84 0.22 8.25 -17.44
N GLY A 85 0.31 8.68 -16.18
CA GLY A 85 -0.06 10.02 -15.71
C GLY A 85 -1.01 10.02 -14.51
N ASP A 86 -1.38 11.22 -14.10
CA ASP A 86 -2.26 11.44 -12.97
C ASP A 86 -3.74 11.37 -13.39
N ARG A 87 -4.57 10.78 -12.54
CA ARG A 87 -6.04 10.71 -12.72
C ARG A 87 -6.73 11.12 -11.43
N GLN A 88 -7.55 12.15 -11.51
CA GLN A 88 -8.48 12.46 -10.42
C GLN A 88 -9.67 11.51 -10.49
N LEU A 89 -9.94 10.84 -9.37
CA LEU A 89 -11.04 9.90 -9.21
C LEU A 89 -12.18 10.53 -8.43
N ARG A 90 -13.34 9.89 -8.48
CA ARG A 90 -14.55 10.25 -7.72
C ARG A 90 -15.13 9.03 -7.01
N GLU A 91 -16.06 9.26 -6.11
CA GLU A 91 -16.76 8.19 -5.40
C GLU A 91 -17.35 7.15 -6.36
N GLY A 92 -17.10 5.87 -6.06
CA GLY A 92 -17.51 4.73 -6.85
C GLY A 92 -16.54 4.32 -7.96
N ASP A 93 -15.51 5.13 -8.27
CA ASP A 93 -14.50 4.72 -9.25
C ASP A 93 -13.68 3.54 -8.72
N VAL A 94 -13.36 2.63 -9.65
CA VAL A 94 -12.55 1.44 -9.39
C VAL A 94 -11.35 1.43 -10.34
N VAL A 95 -10.15 1.24 -9.77
CA VAL A 95 -8.89 1.19 -10.53
C VAL A 95 -8.14 -0.08 -10.16
N GLY A 96 -7.62 -0.79 -11.17
CA GLY A 96 -6.78 -1.96 -10.99
C GLY A 96 -5.30 -1.64 -11.18
N PHE A 97 -4.46 -2.23 -10.34
CA PHE A 97 -3.00 -2.16 -10.41
C PHE A 97 -2.45 -3.57 -10.62
N PRO A 98 -2.08 -3.93 -11.85
CA PRO A 98 -1.47 -5.22 -12.14
C PRO A 98 -0.07 -5.30 -11.51
N ARG A 99 0.49 -6.50 -11.49
CA ARG A 99 1.89 -6.72 -11.10
C ARG A 99 2.85 -6.01 -12.06
N GLY A 100 3.99 -5.59 -11.52
CA GLY A 100 5.06 -4.96 -12.27
C GLY A 100 4.88 -3.46 -12.49
N PRO A 101 5.77 -2.85 -13.27
CA PRO A 101 5.82 -1.39 -13.43
C PRO A 101 4.53 -0.75 -13.96
N GLU A 102 3.75 -1.48 -14.76
CA GLU A 102 2.46 -1.00 -15.27
C GLU A 102 1.42 -0.77 -14.18
N GLY A 103 1.54 -1.47 -13.06
CA GLY A 103 0.71 -1.28 -11.87
C GLY A 103 1.25 -0.22 -10.90
N GLY A 104 2.29 0.50 -11.29
CA GLY A 104 2.87 1.55 -10.46
C GLY A 104 1.88 2.65 -10.14
N HIS A 105 1.77 2.99 -8.84
CA HIS A 105 0.81 3.97 -8.39
C HIS A 105 1.21 4.69 -7.11
N GLN A 106 0.59 5.85 -6.90
CA GLN A 106 0.59 6.61 -5.65
C GLN A 106 -0.76 7.30 -5.50
N ILE A 107 -1.36 7.19 -4.33
CA ILE A 107 -2.63 7.88 -4.03
C ILE A 107 -2.30 9.19 -3.31
N ARG A 108 -2.84 10.30 -3.80
CA ARG A 108 -2.71 11.63 -3.21
C ARG A 108 -4.10 12.23 -3.03
N ASN A 109 -4.22 13.12 -2.07
CA ASN A 109 -5.43 13.92 -1.92
C ASN A 109 -5.08 15.41 -2.11
N GLU A 110 -5.41 15.92 -3.25
CA GLU A 110 -5.20 17.33 -3.64
C GLU A 110 -6.48 18.18 -3.46
N SER A 111 -7.53 17.57 -2.90
CA SER A 111 -8.79 18.25 -2.59
C SER A 111 -8.79 18.84 -1.18
N ASP A 112 -9.82 19.61 -0.86
CA ASP A 112 -9.99 20.25 0.46
C ASP A 112 -10.69 19.36 1.50
N GLU A 113 -11.17 18.19 1.08
CA GLU A 113 -11.90 17.23 1.93
C GLU A 113 -11.13 15.90 2.03
N PRO A 114 -11.25 15.18 3.16
CA PRO A 114 -10.61 13.86 3.28
C PRO A 114 -11.11 12.88 2.21
N ALA A 115 -10.19 12.16 1.61
CA ALA A 115 -10.50 11.08 0.69
C ALA A 115 -10.39 9.72 1.41
N ARG A 116 -11.33 8.82 1.12
CA ARG A 116 -11.36 7.47 1.69
C ARG A 116 -11.42 6.43 0.59
N VAL A 117 -10.50 5.48 0.62
CA VAL A 117 -10.39 4.43 -0.40
C VAL A 117 -10.32 3.05 0.25
N LEU A 118 -10.87 2.05 -0.44
CA LEU A 118 -10.70 0.65 -0.15
C LEU A 118 -9.62 0.10 -1.08
N ILE A 119 -8.64 -0.57 -0.53
CA ILE A 119 -7.66 -1.36 -1.28
C ILE A 119 -7.92 -2.85 -1.02
N VAL A 120 -8.07 -3.60 -2.10
CA VAL A 120 -8.12 -5.07 -2.09
C VAL A 120 -6.85 -5.57 -2.77
N SER A 121 -6.07 -6.41 -2.08
CA SER A 121 -4.79 -6.92 -2.57
C SER A 121 -4.74 -8.44 -2.50
N THR A 122 -4.04 -9.04 -3.44
CA THR A 122 -3.78 -10.49 -3.42
C THR A 122 -2.76 -10.89 -2.34
N ASN A 123 -2.08 -9.91 -1.71
CA ASN A 123 -1.13 -10.14 -0.61
C ASN A 123 -0.21 -11.36 -0.83
N ALA A 124 0.47 -11.40 -1.97
CA ALA A 124 1.42 -12.47 -2.28
C ALA A 124 2.49 -12.59 -1.17
N ASP A 125 2.95 -13.80 -0.91
CA ASP A 125 4.02 -14.06 0.05
C ASP A 125 4.95 -15.16 -0.56
N PRO A 126 6.18 -14.83 -0.94
CA PRO A 126 6.80 -13.51 -0.81
C PRO A 126 6.27 -12.46 -1.80
N ASP A 127 6.41 -11.18 -1.44
CA ASP A 127 6.18 -10.06 -2.34
C ASP A 127 7.36 -9.08 -2.32
N ILE A 128 7.57 -8.42 -3.44
CA ILE A 128 8.58 -7.37 -3.61
C ILE A 128 7.87 -6.13 -4.15
N ALA A 129 8.12 -4.98 -3.53
CA ALA A 129 7.70 -3.71 -4.08
C ALA A 129 8.90 -2.81 -4.34
N GLU A 130 8.90 -2.17 -5.49
CA GLU A 130 9.88 -1.15 -5.86
C GLU A 130 9.27 0.23 -5.74
N TYR A 131 10.08 1.16 -5.20
CA TYR A 131 9.68 2.54 -4.91
C TYR A 131 10.51 3.51 -5.75
N ASP A 132 9.90 4.56 -6.28
CA ASP A 132 10.61 5.61 -7.03
C ASP A 132 11.63 6.39 -6.16
N SER A 133 11.59 6.20 -4.84
CA SER A 133 12.62 6.67 -3.91
C SER A 133 13.93 5.89 -3.94
N GLY A 134 14.08 4.91 -4.84
CA GLY A 134 15.27 4.03 -4.93
C GLY A 134 15.33 2.98 -3.82
N LYS A 135 14.19 2.59 -3.27
CA LYS A 135 14.08 1.52 -2.28
C LYS A 135 13.36 0.30 -2.86
N VAL A 136 13.72 -0.86 -2.34
CA VAL A 136 13.02 -2.12 -2.56
C VAL A 136 12.56 -2.65 -1.22
N GLY A 137 11.28 -2.97 -1.10
CA GLY A 137 10.70 -3.68 0.03
C GLY A 137 10.50 -5.15 -0.32
N ILE A 138 10.88 -6.04 0.58
CA ILE A 138 10.66 -7.48 0.46
C ILE A 138 9.84 -7.93 1.66
N TRP A 139 8.72 -8.60 1.40
CA TRP A 139 7.85 -9.18 2.42
C TRP A 139 7.89 -10.71 2.31
N ILE A 140 8.22 -11.37 3.42
CA ILE A 140 8.25 -12.83 3.54
C ILE A 140 7.70 -13.21 4.90
N GLY A 141 6.71 -14.09 4.94
CA GLY A 141 6.11 -14.57 6.19
C GLY A 141 5.53 -13.44 7.06
N GLY A 142 4.96 -12.40 6.44
CA GLY A 142 4.42 -11.25 7.14
C GLY A 142 5.44 -10.24 7.69
N SER A 143 6.74 -10.45 7.40
CA SER A 143 7.82 -9.52 7.78
C SER A 143 8.34 -8.76 6.57
N GLY A 144 8.43 -7.43 6.68
CA GLY A 144 8.97 -6.56 5.63
C GLY A 144 10.40 -6.11 5.94
N ARG A 145 11.24 -6.06 4.91
CA ARG A 145 12.59 -5.47 4.95
C ARG A 145 12.76 -4.53 3.78
N PHE A 146 13.45 -3.42 4.01
CA PHE A 146 13.76 -2.44 2.96
C PHE A 146 15.26 -2.41 2.68
N PHE A 147 15.58 -2.33 1.40
CA PHE A 147 16.93 -2.21 0.87
C PHE A 147 16.99 -0.97 -0.02
N ARG A 148 18.20 -0.44 -0.24
CA ARG A 148 18.44 0.61 -1.23
C ARG A 148 18.93 -0.03 -2.51
N LEU A 149 18.41 0.41 -3.64
CA LEU A 149 18.87 -0.06 -4.96
C LEU A 149 20.35 0.34 -5.22
N ASP A 150 20.78 1.48 -4.67
CA ASP A 150 22.19 1.92 -4.77
C ASP A 150 23.18 0.97 -4.09
N ASP A 151 22.72 0.16 -3.15
CA ASP A 151 23.54 -0.85 -2.46
C ASP A 151 23.47 -2.23 -3.14
N ALA A 152 22.77 -2.33 -4.29
CA ALA A 152 22.64 -3.57 -5.03
C ALA A 152 23.96 -3.96 -5.70
N VAL A 153 24.26 -5.25 -5.66
CA VAL A 153 25.39 -5.85 -6.38
C VAL A 153 24.88 -6.54 -7.62
N GLU A 154 25.43 -6.20 -8.79
CA GLU A 154 25.08 -6.90 -10.02
C GLU A 154 25.58 -8.34 -9.96
N HIS A 155 24.71 -9.26 -10.30
CA HIS A 155 25.08 -10.67 -10.48
C HIS A 155 25.72 -10.83 -11.88
N SER A 156 27.03 -10.90 -11.94
CA SER A 156 27.81 -11.02 -13.18
C SER A 156 28.20 -12.46 -13.46
N GLY A 157 27.27 -13.27 -13.95
CA GLY A 157 27.57 -14.60 -14.50
C GLY A 157 27.32 -15.79 -13.59
N PRO A 158 27.48 -17.03 -14.12
CA PRO A 158 27.29 -18.25 -13.36
C PRO A 158 28.40 -18.43 -12.31
N GLU A 159 28.01 -18.70 -11.07
CA GLU A 159 28.91 -19.30 -10.10
C GLU A 159 29.13 -20.79 -10.42
#